data_4972cd247e608022b7167c071a9404e3
#
_entry.id   4972cd247e608022b7167c071a9404e3
#
_cell.length_a   1.000
_cell.length_b   1.000
_cell.length_c   1.000
_cell.angle_alpha   90.00
_cell.angle_beta   90.00
_cell.angle_gamma   90.00
#
_symmetry.space_group_name_H-M   'P 1'
#
loop_
_entity.id
_entity.type
_entity.pdbx_description
1 polymer ?
#
loop_
_entity_poly.entity_id
_entity_poly.type
_entity_poly.pdbx_seq_one_letter_code
_entity_poly.pdbx_strand_id
1 'polypeptide(L)'
;SETMYLEVAAGASDAAPVLAAVPGVTRVTVSSRRDGVVGYEIESQPGHDVRRELARSVVQRDWGLLELRPMRMSLEEIFLSLTTEETPEASAPAEAAHE
;
A
#
# COMPACT_ATOMS: atom_id res chain seq x y z
N SER A 1 10.50 -3.86 5.55
CA SER A 1 9.16 -3.50 6.02
C SER A 1 8.13 -4.22 5.18
N GLU A 2 6.94 -4.30 5.72
CA GLU A 2 5.83 -4.96 5.06
C GLU A 2 4.77 -3.93 4.72
N THR A 3 4.07 -4.14 3.63
CA THR A 3 3.05 -3.21 3.16
C THR A 3 1.71 -3.93 3.03
N MET A 4 0.66 -3.29 3.52
CA MET A 4 -0.70 -3.78 3.43
C MET A 4 -1.51 -2.80 2.60
N TYR A 5 -2.52 -3.33 1.91
CA TYR A 5 -3.52 -2.49 1.25
C TYR A 5 -4.82 -2.60 2.02
N LEU A 6 -5.40 -1.45 2.37
CA LEU A 6 -6.63 -1.40 3.14
C LEU A 6 -7.60 -0.46 2.44
N GLU A 7 -8.85 -0.91 2.27
CA GLU A 7 -9.87 -0.14 1.58
C GLU A 7 -11.08 0.03 2.47
N VAL A 8 -11.59 1.25 2.54
CA VAL A 8 -12.76 1.56 3.36
C VAL A 8 -13.84 2.22 2.52
N ALA A 9 -15.08 2.08 2.98
CA ALA A 9 -16.23 2.60 2.25
C ALA A 9 -16.35 4.11 2.39
N ALA A 10 -17.27 4.66 1.62
CA ALA A 10 -17.57 6.07 1.65
C ALA A 10 -17.91 6.54 3.04
N GLY A 11 -17.59 7.78 3.33
CA GLY A 11 -17.92 8.37 4.62
C GLY A 11 -16.77 8.36 5.59
N ALA A 12 -15.76 7.56 5.34
CA ALA A 12 -14.54 7.64 6.14
C ALA A 12 -13.80 8.90 5.70
N SER A 13 -14.01 9.98 6.40
CA SER A 13 -13.51 11.27 5.94
C SER A 13 -11.99 11.28 5.87
N ASP A 14 -11.33 10.80 6.92
CA ASP A 14 -9.87 10.76 6.93
C ASP A 14 -9.43 9.71 7.91
N ALA A 15 -9.20 8.53 7.42
CA ALA A 15 -8.80 7.42 8.25
C ALA A 15 -7.30 7.37 8.50
N ALA A 16 -6.52 8.14 7.76
CA ALA A 16 -5.07 8.04 7.84
C ALA A 16 -4.52 8.25 9.25
N PRO A 17 -4.94 9.28 10.00
CA PRO A 17 -4.40 9.44 11.35
C PRO A 17 -4.71 8.28 12.27
N VAL A 18 -5.90 7.70 12.14
CA VAL A 18 -6.29 6.57 12.98
C VAL A 18 -5.48 5.34 12.63
N LEU A 19 -5.30 5.09 11.34
CA LEU A 19 -4.51 3.95 10.89
C LEU A 19 -3.05 4.12 11.28
N ALA A 20 -2.54 5.33 11.19
CA ALA A 20 -1.15 5.60 11.55
C ALA A 20 -0.89 5.42 13.03
N ALA A 21 -1.93 5.50 13.86
CA ALA A 21 -1.78 5.33 15.30
C ALA A 21 -1.71 3.87 15.74
N VAL A 22 -1.97 2.94 14.83
CA VAL A 22 -1.91 1.52 15.18
C VAL A 22 -0.46 1.14 15.47
N PRO A 23 -0.20 0.48 16.60
CA PRO A 23 1.18 0.10 16.92
C PRO A 23 1.79 -0.79 15.85
N GLY A 24 2.99 -0.46 15.46
CA GLY A 24 3.69 -1.19 14.41
C GLY A 24 3.56 -0.58 13.04
N VAL A 25 2.61 0.32 12.84
CA VAL A 25 2.47 1.04 11.57
C VAL A 25 3.51 2.13 11.51
N THR A 26 4.25 2.19 10.38
CA THR A 26 5.29 3.18 10.20
C THR A 26 4.91 4.25 9.19
N ARG A 27 3.95 3.96 8.30
CA ARG A 27 3.59 4.91 7.27
C ARG A 27 2.22 4.58 6.70
N VAL A 28 1.42 5.60 6.42
CA VAL A 28 0.12 5.45 5.78
C VAL A 28 0.05 6.42 4.62
N THR A 29 -0.28 5.90 3.44
CA THR A 29 -0.37 6.71 2.23
C THR A 29 -1.71 6.44 1.56
N VAL A 30 -2.39 7.49 1.11
CA VAL A 30 -3.60 7.32 0.32
C VAL A 30 -3.20 6.82 -1.05
N SER A 31 -3.77 5.68 -1.44
CA SER A 31 -3.45 5.02 -2.69
C SER A 31 -4.49 5.31 -3.77
N SER A 32 -5.76 5.41 -3.37
CA SER A 32 -6.82 5.64 -4.35
C SER A 32 -8.03 6.25 -3.68
N ARG A 33 -8.79 6.99 -4.47
CA ARG A 33 -10.10 7.50 -4.06
C ARG A 33 -11.01 7.37 -5.28
N ARG A 34 -12.09 6.62 -5.12
CA ARG A 34 -12.99 6.42 -6.24
C ARG A 34 -14.36 6.03 -5.73
N ASP A 35 -15.38 6.74 -6.18
CA ASP A 35 -16.77 6.40 -5.87
C ASP A 35 -16.99 6.27 -4.37
N GLY A 36 -16.36 7.14 -3.60
CA GLY A 36 -16.54 7.12 -2.17
C GLY A 36 -15.75 6.04 -1.46
N VAL A 37 -14.90 5.31 -2.17
CA VAL A 37 -14.06 4.28 -1.60
C VAL A 37 -12.64 4.80 -1.55
N VAL A 38 -11.98 4.64 -0.40
CA VAL A 38 -10.61 5.12 -0.22
C VAL A 38 -9.70 3.94 0.08
N GLY A 39 -8.62 3.85 -0.67
CA GLY A 39 -7.61 2.82 -0.46
C GLY A 39 -6.34 3.41 0.12
N TYR A 40 -5.75 2.69 1.05
CA TYR A 40 -4.53 3.10 1.73
C TYR A 40 -3.45 2.04 1.58
N GLU A 41 -2.22 2.51 1.43
CA GLU A 41 -1.06 1.64 1.57
C GLU A 41 -0.47 1.88 2.94
N ILE A 42 -0.30 0.80 3.70
CA ILE A 42 0.12 0.89 5.08
C ILE A 42 1.39 0.08 5.27
N GLU A 43 2.46 0.76 5.66
CA GLU A 43 3.74 0.11 5.92
C GLU A 43 3.86 -0.18 7.40
N SER A 44 4.38 -1.35 7.72
CA SER A 44 4.55 -1.76 9.11
C SER A 44 5.93 -2.31 9.33
N GLN A 45 6.32 -2.40 10.61
CA GLN A 45 7.61 -2.94 10.99
C GLN A 45 7.67 -4.42 10.67
N PRO A 46 8.82 -4.92 10.22
CA PRO A 46 8.97 -6.34 9.93
C PRO A 46 8.63 -7.19 11.15
N GLY A 47 7.89 -8.26 10.91
CA GLY A 47 7.53 -9.17 11.98
C GLY A 47 6.43 -8.68 12.88
N HIS A 48 5.85 -7.53 12.61
CA HIS A 48 4.78 -6.98 13.41
C HIS A 48 3.48 -7.07 12.63
N ASP A 49 2.62 -8.00 13.00
CA ASP A 49 1.36 -8.23 12.30
C ASP A 49 0.32 -7.21 12.78
N VAL A 50 0.02 -6.25 11.92
CA VAL A 50 -0.90 -5.17 12.28
C VAL A 50 -2.32 -5.42 11.77
N ARG A 51 -2.56 -6.53 11.10
CA ARG A 51 -3.84 -6.76 10.43
C ARG A 51 -5.03 -6.68 11.38
N ARG A 52 -4.92 -7.35 12.50
CA ARG A 52 -6.04 -7.41 13.45
C ARG A 52 -6.39 -6.02 14.00
N GLU A 53 -5.36 -5.27 14.36
CA GLU A 53 -5.59 -3.94 14.91
C GLU A 53 -6.11 -2.97 13.87
N LEU A 54 -5.62 -3.07 12.65
CA LEU A 54 -6.14 -2.24 11.56
C LEU A 54 -7.62 -2.54 11.33
N ALA A 55 -7.97 -3.81 11.24
CA ALA A 55 -9.36 -4.19 11.03
C ALA A 55 -10.23 -3.72 12.17
N ARG A 56 -9.77 -3.88 13.41
CA ARG A 56 -10.54 -3.45 14.57
C ARG A 56 -10.78 -1.95 14.54
N SER A 57 -9.75 -1.18 14.24
CA SER A 57 -9.87 0.28 14.20
C SER A 57 -10.93 0.73 13.22
N VAL A 58 -10.95 0.11 12.04
CA VAL A 58 -11.91 0.48 11.01
C VAL A 58 -13.31 0.05 11.39
N VAL A 59 -13.47 -1.18 11.87
CA VAL A 59 -14.78 -1.72 12.20
C VAL A 59 -15.41 -0.99 13.37
N GLN A 60 -14.61 -0.65 14.38
CA GLN A 60 -15.13 0.08 15.54
C GLN A 60 -15.67 1.45 15.19
N ARG A 61 -15.15 2.04 14.12
CA ARG A 61 -15.61 3.34 13.67
C ARG A 61 -16.70 3.26 12.61
N ASP A 62 -17.11 2.05 12.29
CA ASP A 62 -18.20 1.83 11.33
C ASP A 62 -17.89 2.44 9.97
N TRP A 63 -16.64 2.38 9.57
CA TRP A 63 -16.23 2.92 8.28
C TRP A 63 -16.46 1.96 7.12
N GLY A 64 -16.71 0.69 7.40
CA GLY A 64 -16.92 -0.30 6.34
C GLY A 64 -15.60 -0.77 5.75
N LEU A 65 -15.05 -1.82 6.33
CA LEU A 65 -13.82 -2.41 5.82
C LEU A 65 -14.15 -3.23 4.58
N LEU A 66 -13.59 -2.84 3.45
CA LEU A 66 -13.87 -3.51 2.19
C LEU A 66 -12.78 -4.46 1.77
N GLU A 67 -11.53 -4.13 2.09
CA GLU A 67 -10.43 -5.00 1.71
C GLU A 67 -9.26 -4.76 2.67
N LEU A 68 -8.57 -5.84 3.01
CA LEU A 68 -7.34 -5.76 3.80
C LEU A 68 -6.49 -6.94 3.38
N ARG A 69 -5.38 -6.64 2.71
CA ARG A 69 -4.53 -7.71 2.18
C ARG A 69 -3.08 -7.27 2.16
N PRO A 70 -2.17 -8.22 2.21
CA PRO A 70 -0.75 -7.87 2.02
C PRO A 70 -0.52 -7.45 0.58
N MET A 71 0.37 -6.49 0.40
CA MET A 71 0.81 -6.09 -0.92
C MET A 71 2.15 -6.75 -1.18
N ARG A 72 2.24 -7.43 -2.31
CA ARG A 72 3.48 -8.10 -2.69
C ARG A 72 3.80 -7.73 -4.11
N MET A 73 5.05 -7.39 -4.33
CA MET A 73 5.51 -7.15 -5.68
C MET A 73 5.75 -8.48 -6.36
N SER A 74 5.34 -8.58 -7.61
CA SER A 74 5.66 -9.75 -8.41
C SER A 74 7.16 -9.75 -8.70
N LEU A 75 7.69 -10.91 -9.08
CA LEU A 75 9.08 -10.98 -9.49
C LEU A 75 9.36 -10.03 -10.64
N GLU A 76 8.42 -9.92 -11.53
CA GLU A 76 8.57 -9.03 -12.67
C GLU A 76 8.70 -7.59 -12.24
N GLU A 77 7.87 -7.16 -11.32
CA GLU A 77 7.92 -5.79 -10.81
C GLU A 77 9.24 -5.52 -10.09
N ILE A 78 9.67 -6.47 -9.30
CA ILE A 78 10.93 -6.32 -8.59
C ILE A 78 12.09 -6.20 -9.57
N PHE A 79 12.07 -7.02 -10.60
CA PHE A 79 13.12 -7.00 -11.61
C PHE A 79 13.17 -5.67 -12.34
N LEU A 80 12.00 -5.16 -12.74
CA LEU A 80 11.93 -3.87 -13.42
C LEU A 80 12.42 -2.74 -12.54
N SER A 81 12.06 -2.79 -11.28
CA SER A 81 12.47 -1.78 -10.34
C SER A 81 14.00 -1.72 -10.21
N LEU A 82 14.62 -2.87 -10.11
CA LEU A 82 16.08 -2.94 -10.01
C LEU A 82 16.73 -2.44 -11.29
N THR A 83 16.18 -2.83 -12.42
CA THR A 83 16.73 -2.42 -13.71
C THR A 83 16.64 -0.90 -13.86
N THR A 84 15.53 -0.33 -13.48
CA THR A 84 15.34 1.11 -13.59
C THR A 84 16.35 1.86 -12.76
N GLU A 85 16.62 1.39 -11.58
CA GLU A 85 17.56 2.05 -10.70
C GLU A 85 18.98 1.99 -11.24
N GLU A 86 19.33 0.90 -11.89
CA GLU A 86 20.68 0.72 -12.36
C GLU A 86 20.93 1.39 -13.71
N THR A 87 19.90 1.53 -14.51
CA THR A 87 20.07 2.03 -15.86
C THR A 87 19.10 3.13 -16.17
N PRO A 88 19.35 4.32 -15.70
CA PRO A 88 18.37 5.38 -15.85
C PRO A 88 18.06 5.75 -17.30
N GLU A 89 18.99 5.65 -18.22
CA GLU A 89 18.68 6.11 -19.56
C GLU A 89 18.62 5.00 -20.57
N ALA A 90 19.28 4.02 -20.41
CA ALA A 90 19.31 3.02 -21.45
C ALA A 90 17.94 2.48 -21.75
N SER A 91 18.04 2.91 -21.97
CA SER A 91 17.25 2.40 -22.15
C SER A 91 16.75 2.38 -23.08
N ALA A 92 17.41 2.66 -23.32
CA ALA A 92 17.06 2.70 -23.93
C ALA A 92 16.99 2.12 -24.80
N PRO A 93 17.23 2.07 -25.17
CA PRO A 93 16.96 1.64 -25.91
C PRO A 93 16.86 0.83 -26.44
N ALA A 94 16.99 0.72 -26.30
CA ALA A 94 16.71 0.14 -26.63
C ALA A 94 16.51 -0.54 -27.06
N GLU A 95 16.58 -0.48 -26.70
CA GLU A 95 16.23 -0.90 -26.96
C GLU A 95 16.06 -1.32 -27.46
N ALA A 96 16.48 -1.26 -27.70
CA ALA A 96 16.20 -1.48 -28.04
C ALA A 96 16.32 -2.08 -28.58
N ALA A 97 16.67 -2.06 -28.67
CA ALA A 97 16.59 -2.42 -28.98
C ALA A 97 16.89 -3.11 -29.40
N HIS A 98 17.26 -3.15 -29.16
CA HIS A 98 17.20 -3.56 -29.28
C HIS A 98 17.45 -3.97 -29.62
N GLU A 99 17.86 -3.87 -29.61
CA GLU A 99 17.81 -3.98 -29.82
C GLU A 99 17.65 -4.28 -30.17
#